data_145eae094cb625f259120650652e739c
#
_entry.id   145eae094cb625f259120650652e739c
#
_cell.length_a   1.000
_cell.length_b   1.000
_cell.length_c   1.000
_cell.angle_alpha   90.00
_cell.angle_beta   90.00
_cell.angle_gamma   90.00
#
_symmetry.space_group_name_H-M   'P 1'
#
loop_
_entity.id
_entity.type
_entity.pdbx_description
1 polymer ?
#
loop_
_entity_poly.entity_id
_entity_poly.type
_entity_poly.pdbx_seq_one_letter_code
_entity_poly.pdbx_strand_id
1 'polypeptide(L)'
;MTLVYIEGGIFLWITMISFLSLCSIWVMTLLNLFTLLLMSPIIFLFLSLPDRKKGYLHHYFQHLQDSSELLNVKYVCMDMYLPYKQISKHYFKKALICVDSFHLIKHLNESLQKVRIRVLRSYDTDSIQYYLLKKWKCLLFDRTIELDNKGKFNKRLGRYVNYRQLLELILAIHPDLKSAYELKEKYTIFNATSSYEEAKQNFDVIYHDFINAHIPEYCDFITSLSNWRDEIINSFIVYRGKRINSSVAESMNAIVSTLLFNTKGIRNIERRRKRIIYAVNKTGFLIK
;
A
#
# COMPACT_ATOMS: atom_id res chain seq x y z
N MET A 1 3.49 -7.62 -0.83
CA MET A 1 4.68 -7.10 -0.15
C MET A 1 4.45 -7.25 1.34
N THR A 2 5.40 -7.76 2.09
CA THR A 2 5.20 -8.06 3.52
C THR A 2 6.41 -7.57 4.31
N LEU A 3 6.18 -6.76 5.33
CA LEU A 3 7.17 -6.31 6.28
C LEU A 3 6.89 -6.97 7.63
N VAL A 4 7.92 -7.53 8.25
CA VAL A 4 7.80 -8.24 9.52
C VAL A 4 8.66 -7.55 10.57
N TYR A 5 8.06 -7.15 11.70
CA TYR A 5 8.74 -6.50 12.83
C TYR A 5 9.03 -7.50 13.95
N ILE A 6 10.28 -7.56 14.40
CA ILE A 6 10.73 -8.42 15.47
C ILE A 6 11.23 -7.56 16.66
N GLU A 7 11.10 -8.06 17.89
CA GLU A 7 11.62 -7.41 19.10
C GLU A 7 13.15 -7.29 19.03
N GLY A 8 13.70 -6.13 19.39
CA GLY A 8 15.14 -5.84 19.24
C GLY A 8 15.51 -4.99 18.02
N GLY A 9 14.54 -4.60 17.16
CA GLY A 9 14.79 -3.76 16.00
C GLY A 9 15.18 -4.53 14.73
N ILE A 10 14.90 -5.82 14.69
CA ILE A 10 15.09 -6.64 13.49
C ILE A 10 13.88 -6.50 12.58
N PHE A 11 14.12 -6.16 11.32
CA PHE A 11 13.10 -6.12 10.29
C PHE A 11 13.33 -7.26 9.30
N LEU A 12 12.40 -8.21 9.25
CA LEU A 12 12.39 -9.21 8.19
C LEU A 12 11.59 -8.65 7.01
N TRP A 13 12.25 -8.53 5.89
CA TRP A 13 11.63 -8.01 4.70
C TRP A 13 11.53 -9.08 3.61
N ILE A 14 10.30 -9.30 3.14
CA ILE A 14 10.02 -10.21 2.04
C ILE A 14 9.66 -9.39 0.82
N THR A 15 10.61 -9.20 -0.07
CA THR A 15 10.37 -8.60 -1.38
C THR A 15 10.09 -9.70 -2.40
N MET A 16 8.95 -9.57 -3.03
CA MET A 16 8.62 -10.41 -4.17
C MET A 16 8.88 -9.63 -5.45
N ILE A 17 9.87 -10.07 -6.19
CA ILE A 17 10.10 -9.58 -7.55
C ILE A 17 9.32 -10.50 -8.48
N SER A 18 8.11 -10.07 -8.87
CA SER A 18 7.38 -10.74 -9.92
C SER A 18 7.96 -10.31 -11.27
N PHE A 19 8.92 -11.08 -11.77
CA PHE A 19 9.28 -11.05 -13.17
C PHE A 19 8.83 -12.34 -13.85
N LEU A 20 8.14 -12.17 -14.96
CA LEU A 20 7.90 -13.21 -15.94
C LEU A 20 9.22 -13.92 -16.27
N SER A 21 9.20 -15.23 -16.09
CA SER A 21 10.16 -16.25 -16.51
C SER A 21 11.41 -16.51 -15.65
N LEU A 22 11.46 -17.79 -15.28
CA LEU A 22 12.59 -18.65 -14.95
C LEU A 22 13.01 -18.79 -13.48
N CYS A 23 12.66 -19.98 -13.01
CA CYS A 23 13.02 -20.61 -11.73
C CYS A 23 14.53 -20.64 -11.43
N SER A 24 14.86 -20.36 -10.21
CA SER A 24 15.67 -21.25 -9.35
C SER A 24 15.91 -20.63 -7.98
N ILE A 25 15.70 -21.44 -6.98
CA ILE A 25 15.71 -21.15 -5.55
C ILE A 25 17.06 -21.56 -4.98
N TRP A 26 17.66 -20.72 -4.15
CA TRP A 26 18.63 -21.18 -3.16
C TRP A 26 18.42 -20.45 -1.84
N VAL A 27 18.17 -21.23 -0.80
CA VAL A 27 18.15 -20.79 0.60
C VAL A 27 19.60 -20.73 1.08
N MET A 28 20.11 -19.55 1.42
CA MET A 28 21.32 -19.49 2.24
C MET A 28 20.93 -19.57 3.71
N THR A 29 21.48 -20.56 4.38
CA THR A 29 21.37 -20.76 5.83
C THR A 29 21.82 -19.50 6.58
N LEU A 30 20.97 -19.04 7.46
CA LEU A 30 21.09 -17.84 8.32
C LEU A 30 22.31 -17.85 9.26
N LEU A 31 22.96 -18.98 9.44
CA LEU A 31 24.01 -19.18 10.46
C LEU A 31 25.31 -18.37 10.22
N ASN A 32 25.63 -17.95 9.01
CA ASN A 32 26.89 -17.23 8.75
C ASN A 32 26.76 -15.69 8.70
N LEU A 33 25.53 -15.14 8.76
CA LEU A 33 25.32 -13.68 8.80
C LEU A 33 25.22 -13.13 10.24
N PHE A 34 24.94 -13.98 11.21
CA PHE A 34 24.74 -13.59 12.62
C PHE A 34 26.00 -13.07 13.30
N THR A 35 27.17 -13.52 12.88
CA THR A 35 28.43 -13.13 13.52
C THR A 35 28.96 -11.75 13.12
N LEU A 36 28.47 -11.17 12.02
CA LEU A 36 28.93 -9.87 11.52
C LEU A 36 28.03 -8.69 11.88
N LEU A 37 26.84 -8.93 12.47
CA LEU A 37 25.79 -7.93 12.69
C LEU A 37 25.52 -7.57 14.15
N LEU A 38 26.33 -8.04 15.08
CA LEU A 38 26.19 -7.77 16.53
C LEU A 38 26.46 -6.30 16.94
N MET A 39 26.78 -5.41 16.00
CA MET A 39 27.12 -4.01 16.30
C MET A 39 26.11 -2.96 15.79
N SER A 40 24.97 -3.33 15.24
CA SER A 40 23.95 -2.35 14.82
C SER A 40 22.58 -2.67 15.42
N PRO A 41 21.88 -1.68 16.00
CA PRO A 41 20.57 -1.90 16.64
C PRO A 41 19.42 -2.18 15.65
N ILE A 42 19.70 -2.24 14.35
CA ILE A 42 18.70 -2.51 13.31
C ILE A 42 19.26 -3.51 12.32
N ILE A 43 18.80 -4.76 12.40
CA ILE A 43 19.15 -5.81 11.43
C ILE A 43 18.03 -5.86 10.39
N PHE A 44 18.35 -5.54 9.12
CA PHE A 44 17.46 -5.76 8.00
C PHE A 44 17.74 -7.11 7.37
N LEU A 45 16.82 -8.06 7.50
CA LEU A 45 16.87 -9.30 6.76
C LEU A 45 16.14 -9.14 5.44
N PHE A 46 16.88 -9.08 4.35
CA PHE A 46 16.33 -9.00 3.00
C PHE A 46 16.14 -10.39 2.42
N LEU A 47 14.90 -10.74 2.15
CA LEU A 47 14.51 -11.99 1.53
C LEU A 47 13.94 -11.72 0.14
N SER A 48 14.64 -12.19 -0.89
CA SER A 48 14.14 -12.19 -2.25
C SER A 48 13.61 -13.57 -2.59
N LEU A 49 12.30 -13.70 -2.72
CA LEU A 49 11.64 -14.94 -3.09
C LEU A 49 11.20 -14.89 -4.57
N PRO A 50 11.36 -15.98 -5.32
CA PRO A 50 11.06 -15.99 -6.75
C PRO A 50 9.57 -16.06 -7.07
N ASP A 51 8.72 -16.54 -6.15
CA ASP A 51 7.28 -16.63 -6.36
C ASP A 51 6.50 -16.27 -5.09
N ARG A 52 5.33 -15.63 -5.30
CA ARG A 52 4.37 -15.22 -4.24
C ARG A 52 3.28 -16.26 -3.99
N LYS A 53 3.27 -17.38 -4.69
CA LYS A 53 2.24 -18.40 -4.54
C LYS A 53 2.29 -19.02 -3.14
N LYS A 54 1.10 -19.32 -2.59
CA LYS A 54 0.94 -19.85 -1.24
C LYS A 54 1.81 -21.10 -0.98
N GLY A 55 1.83 -22.04 -1.92
CA GLY A 55 2.62 -23.29 -1.77
C GLY A 55 4.12 -23.03 -1.64
N TYR A 56 4.64 -22.05 -2.40
CA TYR A 56 6.05 -21.68 -2.34
C TYR A 56 6.43 -21.05 -0.99
N LEU A 57 5.59 -20.10 -0.53
CA LEU A 57 5.79 -19.46 0.77
C LEU A 57 5.68 -20.47 1.91
N HIS A 58 4.71 -21.39 1.82
CA HIS A 58 4.55 -22.46 2.81
C HIS A 58 5.82 -23.33 2.89
N HIS A 59 6.33 -23.80 1.74
CA HIS A 59 7.56 -24.58 1.68
C HIS A 59 8.75 -23.82 2.29
N TYR A 60 8.89 -22.52 2.00
CA TYR A 60 9.94 -21.70 2.57
C TYR A 60 9.84 -21.57 4.09
N PHE A 61 8.66 -21.20 4.62
CA PHE A 61 8.48 -20.99 6.06
C PHE A 61 8.46 -22.30 6.87
N GLN A 62 8.13 -23.41 6.23
CA GLN A 62 8.16 -24.73 6.88
C GLN A 62 9.55 -25.08 7.41
N HIS A 63 10.61 -24.70 6.71
CA HIS A 63 11.99 -24.90 7.17
C HIS A 63 12.39 -24.02 8.35
N LEU A 64 11.62 -22.97 8.62
CA LEU A 64 11.85 -22.02 9.73
C LEU A 64 10.86 -22.23 10.89
N GLN A 65 9.96 -23.19 10.79
CA GLN A 65 8.84 -23.34 11.73
C GLN A 65 9.27 -23.51 13.20
N ASP A 66 10.39 -24.15 13.43
CA ASP A 66 10.94 -24.42 14.77
C ASP A 66 11.89 -23.31 15.26
N SER A 67 12.07 -22.24 14.48
CA SER A 67 12.93 -21.14 14.91
C SER A 67 12.21 -20.25 15.93
N SER A 68 12.86 -19.96 17.04
CA SER A 68 12.37 -19.00 18.04
C SER A 68 12.14 -17.59 17.45
N GLU A 69 12.77 -17.28 16.33
CA GLU A 69 12.69 -15.99 15.64
C GLU A 69 11.29 -15.70 15.13
N LEU A 70 10.59 -16.71 14.58
CA LEU A 70 9.20 -16.54 14.09
C LEU A 70 8.22 -16.27 15.24
N LEU A 71 8.50 -16.76 16.44
CA LEU A 71 7.69 -16.53 17.64
C LEU A 71 7.86 -15.12 18.21
N ASN A 72 8.96 -14.45 17.90
CA ASN A 72 9.29 -13.09 18.36
C ASN A 72 8.78 -12.00 17.41
N VAL A 73 8.17 -12.38 16.30
CA VAL A 73 7.55 -11.43 15.38
C VAL A 73 6.34 -10.78 16.04
N LYS A 74 6.34 -9.45 16.17
CA LYS A 74 5.24 -8.67 16.77
C LYS A 74 4.24 -8.15 15.74
N TYR A 75 4.70 -7.74 14.57
CA TYR A 75 3.85 -7.14 13.54
C TYR A 75 4.25 -7.64 12.17
N VAL A 76 3.23 -7.87 11.32
CA VAL A 76 3.40 -8.22 9.90
C VAL A 76 2.59 -7.24 9.08
N CYS A 77 3.22 -6.39 8.30
CA CYS A 77 2.55 -5.46 7.38
C CYS A 77 2.54 -6.03 5.96
N MET A 78 1.38 -6.01 5.31
CA MET A 78 1.19 -6.61 3.99
C MET A 78 0.13 -5.89 3.15
N ASP A 79 0.17 -6.16 1.84
CA ASP A 79 -0.93 -5.85 0.93
C ASP A 79 -2.15 -6.74 1.25
N MET A 80 -3.33 -6.33 0.83
CA MET A 80 -4.56 -7.11 0.98
C MET A 80 -4.59 -8.34 0.05
N TYR A 81 -3.63 -9.25 0.26
CA TYR A 81 -3.55 -10.51 -0.49
C TYR A 81 -3.77 -11.70 0.43
N LEU A 82 -4.90 -12.41 0.23
CA LEU A 82 -5.36 -13.46 1.13
C LEU A 82 -4.32 -14.56 1.43
N PRO A 83 -3.53 -15.05 0.44
CA PRO A 83 -2.48 -16.01 0.73
C PRO A 83 -1.44 -15.53 1.74
N TYR A 84 -1.11 -14.24 1.75
CA TYR A 84 -0.18 -13.67 2.75
C TYR A 84 -0.79 -13.71 4.15
N LYS A 85 -2.07 -13.32 4.28
CA LYS A 85 -2.81 -13.40 5.54
C LYS A 85 -2.81 -14.82 6.11
N GLN A 86 -3.08 -15.83 5.25
CA GLN A 86 -3.11 -17.23 5.65
C GLN A 86 -1.74 -17.74 6.11
N ILE A 87 -0.69 -17.45 5.35
CA ILE A 87 0.69 -17.80 5.70
C ILE A 87 1.11 -17.11 7.00
N SER A 88 0.82 -15.83 7.13
CA SER A 88 1.18 -15.07 8.33
C SER A 88 0.48 -15.58 9.58
N LYS A 89 -0.80 -15.90 9.52
CA LYS A 89 -1.54 -16.52 10.64
C LYS A 89 -0.99 -17.89 11.02
N HIS A 90 -0.47 -18.64 10.05
CA HIS A 90 0.07 -19.98 10.30
C HIS A 90 1.44 -19.94 10.97
N TYR A 91 2.36 -19.10 10.46
CA TYR A 91 3.78 -19.09 10.91
C TYR A 91 4.08 -18.05 11.98
N PHE A 92 3.43 -16.90 11.98
CA PHE A 92 3.65 -15.80 12.93
C PHE A 92 2.53 -15.73 13.96
N LYS A 93 2.38 -16.79 14.76
CA LYS A 93 1.21 -16.99 15.65
C LYS A 93 0.97 -15.87 16.66
N LYS A 94 2.01 -15.14 17.06
CA LYS A 94 1.94 -14.02 18.03
C LYS A 94 1.88 -12.64 17.36
N ALA A 95 2.04 -12.59 16.04
CA ALA A 95 2.11 -11.33 15.32
C ALA A 95 0.72 -10.74 15.05
N LEU A 96 0.61 -9.42 15.23
CA LEU A 96 -0.52 -8.65 14.72
C LEU A 96 -0.30 -8.37 13.23
N ILE A 97 -1.27 -8.75 12.42
CA ILE A 97 -1.25 -8.48 10.98
C ILE A 97 -1.82 -7.10 10.74
N CYS A 98 -1.12 -6.29 9.96
CA CYS A 98 -1.50 -4.93 9.57
C CYS A 98 -1.62 -4.86 8.05
N VAL A 99 -2.64 -4.18 7.55
CA VAL A 99 -2.76 -3.85 6.12
C VAL A 99 -1.97 -2.57 5.84
N ASP A 100 -1.29 -2.54 4.70
CA ASP A 100 -0.70 -1.30 4.23
C ASP A 100 -1.79 -0.32 3.78
N SER A 101 -1.89 0.79 4.51
CA SER A 101 -2.90 1.83 4.25
C SER A 101 -2.79 2.45 2.86
N PHE A 102 -1.60 2.48 2.24
CA PHE A 102 -1.42 2.97 0.87
C PHE A 102 -2.23 2.16 -0.14
N HIS A 103 -2.19 0.83 -0.05
CA HIS A 103 -2.94 -0.05 -0.95
C HIS A 103 -4.46 0.09 -0.77
N LEU A 104 -4.91 0.37 0.45
CA LEU A 104 -6.32 0.61 0.71
C LEU A 104 -6.80 1.94 0.14
N ILE A 105 -6.04 3.03 0.34
CA ILE A 105 -6.33 4.34 -0.27
C ILE A 105 -6.28 4.26 -1.81
N LYS A 106 -5.34 3.51 -2.37
CA LYS A 106 -5.28 3.26 -3.80
C LYS A 106 -6.55 2.59 -4.31
N HIS A 107 -7.01 1.53 -3.64
CA HIS A 107 -8.26 0.82 -3.99
C HIS A 107 -9.48 1.75 -3.93
N LEU A 108 -9.57 2.59 -2.90
CA LEU A 108 -10.61 3.61 -2.76
C LEU A 108 -10.61 4.61 -3.92
N ASN A 109 -9.43 5.11 -4.29
CA ASN A 109 -9.29 6.02 -5.44
C ASN A 109 -9.65 5.35 -6.77
N GLU A 110 -9.32 4.07 -6.95
CA GLU A 110 -9.72 3.29 -8.13
C GLU A 110 -11.24 3.13 -8.21
N SER A 111 -11.92 2.94 -7.08
CA SER A 111 -13.38 2.87 -7.01
C SER A 111 -14.03 4.22 -7.37
N LEU A 112 -13.55 5.33 -6.80
CA LEU A 112 -13.99 6.68 -7.18
C LEU A 112 -13.75 6.96 -8.69
N GLN A 113 -12.61 6.49 -9.22
CA GLN A 113 -12.31 6.61 -10.65
C GLN A 113 -13.34 5.87 -11.52
N LYS A 114 -13.81 4.71 -11.10
CA LYS A 114 -14.88 3.96 -11.80
C LYS A 114 -16.18 4.78 -11.81
N VAL A 115 -16.58 5.37 -10.67
CA VAL A 115 -17.76 6.29 -10.60
C VAL A 115 -17.61 7.45 -11.57
N ARG A 116 -16.46 8.14 -11.54
CA ARG A 116 -16.19 9.25 -12.46
C ARG A 116 -16.29 8.83 -13.92
N ILE A 117 -15.78 7.67 -14.28
CA ILE A 117 -15.82 7.15 -15.66
C ILE A 117 -17.26 6.81 -16.06
N ARG A 118 -18.06 6.20 -15.17
CA ARG A 118 -19.47 5.95 -15.43
C ARG A 118 -20.22 7.23 -15.73
N VAL A 119 -20.06 8.24 -14.86
CA VAL A 119 -20.69 9.56 -15.02
C VAL A 119 -20.19 10.26 -16.29
N LEU A 120 -18.89 10.20 -16.58
CA LEU A 120 -18.32 10.79 -17.80
C LEU A 120 -18.95 10.22 -19.08
N ARG A 121 -19.20 8.90 -19.09
CA ARG A 121 -19.77 8.20 -20.27
C ARG A 121 -21.24 8.53 -20.55
N SER A 122 -21.95 9.13 -19.61
CA SER A 122 -23.34 9.58 -19.80
C SER A 122 -23.45 10.94 -20.49
N TYR A 123 -22.32 11.57 -20.83
CA TYR A 123 -22.29 12.89 -21.46
C TYR A 123 -21.58 12.88 -22.81
N ASP A 124 -22.05 13.68 -23.75
CA ASP A 124 -21.40 13.89 -25.03
C ASP A 124 -20.03 14.53 -24.89
N THR A 125 -19.13 14.18 -25.80
CA THR A 125 -17.71 14.63 -25.77
C THR A 125 -17.55 16.15 -25.82
N ASP A 126 -18.52 16.85 -26.44
CA ASP A 126 -18.52 18.32 -26.57
C ASP A 126 -19.20 19.04 -25.40
N SER A 127 -19.81 18.31 -24.48
CA SER A 127 -20.46 18.88 -23.30
C SER A 127 -19.47 19.49 -22.31
N ILE A 128 -19.95 20.47 -21.54
CA ILE A 128 -19.17 21.07 -20.45
C ILE A 128 -18.91 20.03 -19.35
N GLN A 129 -19.85 19.15 -19.08
CA GLN A 129 -19.74 18.08 -18.08
C GLN A 129 -18.60 17.13 -18.45
N TYR A 130 -18.55 16.66 -19.69
CA TYR A 130 -17.47 15.80 -20.17
C TYR A 130 -16.10 16.50 -20.05
N TYR A 131 -16.02 17.77 -20.45
CA TYR A 131 -14.81 18.57 -20.32
C TYR A 131 -14.33 18.66 -18.87
N LEU A 132 -15.22 18.97 -17.95
CA LEU A 132 -14.89 19.08 -16.52
C LEU A 132 -14.38 17.76 -15.95
N LEU A 133 -15.11 16.67 -16.17
CA LEU A 133 -14.78 15.34 -15.68
C LEU A 133 -13.49 14.77 -16.27
N LYS A 134 -13.15 15.13 -17.52
CA LYS A 134 -11.94 14.65 -18.19
C LYS A 134 -10.71 15.44 -17.83
N LYS A 135 -10.78 16.78 -17.98
CA LYS A 135 -9.63 17.67 -17.84
C LYS A 135 -9.24 17.89 -16.39
N TRP A 136 -10.23 18.05 -15.51
CA TRP A 136 -10.03 18.47 -14.13
C TRP A 136 -10.13 17.30 -13.12
N LYS A 137 -9.98 16.07 -13.60
CA LYS A 137 -10.00 14.87 -12.75
C LYS A 137 -9.01 14.92 -11.57
N CYS A 138 -7.87 15.61 -11.73
CA CYS A 138 -6.87 15.74 -10.67
C CYS A 138 -7.45 16.32 -9.38
N LEU A 139 -8.44 17.23 -9.47
CA LEU A 139 -9.09 17.83 -8.32
C LEU A 139 -9.84 16.81 -7.43
N LEU A 140 -10.20 15.65 -7.98
CA LEU A 140 -10.84 14.58 -7.20
C LEU A 140 -9.86 13.69 -6.44
N PHE A 141 -8.58 13.65 -6.86
CA PHE A 141 -7.62 12.66 -6.37
C PHE A 141 -6.39 13.26 -5.69
N ASP A 142 -5.93 14.42 -6.13
CA ASP A 142 -4.72 15.05 -5.66
C ASP A 142 -5.02 16.07 -4.58
N ARG A 143 -4.69 15.72 -3.33
CA ARG A 143 -4.89 16.57 -2.14
C ARG A 143 -3.81 17.63 -1.97
N THR A 144 -2.75 17.61 -2.79
CA THR A 144 -1.68 18.62 -2.73
C THR A 144 -2.06 19.88 -3.51
N ILE A 145 -3.14 19.84 -4.29
CA ILE A 145 -3.61 20.98 -5.06
C ILE A 145 -4.25 22.01 -4.11
N GLU A 146 -3.70 23.23 -4.13
CA GLU A 146 -4.30 24.36 -3.42
C GLU A 146 -5.59 24.79 -4.13
N LEU A 147 -6.73 24.55 -3.48
CA LEU A 147 -8.05 24.80 -4.06
C LEU A 147 -8.36 26.29 -4.17
N ASP A 148 -7.87 27.12 -3.25
CA ASP A 148 -8.12 28.55 -3.19
C ASP A 148 -7.09 29.37 -3.96
N ASN A 149 -6.52 28.79 -5.02
CA ASN A 149 -5.58 29.45 -5.90
C ASN A 149 -6.22 30.67 -6.61
N LYS A 150 -5.37 31.57 -7.12
CA LYS A 150 -5.84 32.70 -7.94
C LYS A 150 -6.64 32.20 -9.16
N GLY A 151 -7.86 32.71 -9.31
CA GLY A 151 -8.73 32.35 -10.43
C GLY A 151 -8.09 32.65 -11.80
N LYS A 152 -8.28 31.72 -12.73
CA LYS A 152 -7.84 31.84 -14.13
C LYS A 152 -9.02 31.81 -15.07
N PHE A 153 -8.93 32.54 -16.19
CA PHE A 153 -9.99 32.53 -17.19
C PHE A 153 -10.08 31.16 -17.86
N ASN A 154 -11.25 30.54 -17.73
CA ASN A 154 -11.55 29.25 -18.37
C ASN A 154 -12.35 29.50 -19.64
N LYS A 155 -11.73 29.29 -20.79
CA LYS A 155 -12.38 29.56 -22.11
C LYS A 155 -13.65 28.74 -22.33
N ARG A 156 -13.73 27.50 -21.84
CA ARG A 156 -14.91 26.62 -21.99
C ARG A 156 -16.10 27.10 -21.14
N LEU A 157 -15.81 27.66 -19.95
CA LEU A 157 -16.80 28.19 -19.02
C LEU A 157 -17.11 29.68 -19.26
N GLY A 158 -16.30 30.38 -20.05
CA GLY A 158 -16.45 31.80 -20.33
C GLY A 158 -16.24 32.74 -19.14
N ARG A 159 -15.62 32.25 -18.07
CA ARG A 159 -15.44 33.00 -16.80
C ARG A 159 -14.16 32.68 -16.07
N TYR A 160 -13.78 33.55 -15.13
CA TYR A 160 -12.70 33.28 -14.18
C TYR A 160 -13.17 32.28 -13.14
N VAL A 161 -12.36 31.25 -12.87
CA VAL A 161 -12.61 30.20 -11.87
C VAL A 161 -11.32 29.80 -11.19
N ASN A 162 -11.40 29.50 -9.89
CA ASN A 162 -10.34 28.83 -9.14
C ASN A 162 -10.60 27.33 -9.07
N TYR A 163 -9.69 26.58 -8.46
CA TYR A 163 -9.83 25.10 -8.38
C TYR A 163 -10.97 24.65 -7.47
N ARG A 164 -11.29 25.40 -6.40
CA ARG A 164 -12.46 25.11 -5.55
C ARG A 164 -13.75 25.19 -6.35
N GLN A 165 -13.95 26.26 -7.10
CA GLN A 165 -15.13 26.42 -7.95
C GLN A 165 -15.23 25.35 -9.04
N LEU A 166 -14.07 24.92 -9.61
CA LEU A 166 -14.05 23.82 -10.57
C LEU A 166 -14.44 22.48 -9.91
N LEU A 167 -13.93 22.21 -8.70
CA LEU A 167 -14.30 21.01 -7.94
C LEU A 167 -15.80 21.00 -7.63
N GLU A 168 -16.37 22.12 -7.15
CA GLU A 168 -17.80 22.26 -6.89
C GLU A 168 -18.64 22.00 -8.14
N LEU A 169 -18.23 22.54 -9.30
CA LEU A 169 -18.89 22.28 -10.57
C LEU A 169 -18.82 20.80 -10.95
N ILE A 170 -17.70 20.13 -10.73
CA ILE A 170 -17.54 18.69 -11.01
C ILE A 170 -18.47 17.87 -10.10
N LEU A 171 -18.51 18.17 -8.81
CA LEU A 171 -19.35 17.44 -7.84
C LEU A 171 -20.85 17.70 -8.06
N ALA A 172 -21.23 18.84 -8.62
CA ALA A 172 -22.61 19.16 -8.96
C ALA A 172 -23.13 18.39 -10.21
N ILE A 173 -22.26 17.74 -10.99
CA ILE A 173 -22.66 17.02 -12.21
C ILE A 173 -23.54 15.81 -11.89
N HIS A 174 -23.23 15.06 -10.83
CA HIS A 174 -23.96 13.84 -10.49
C HIS A 174 -23.92 13.58 -8.97
N PRO A 175 -25.06 13.23 -8.33
CA PRO A 175 -25.13 12.99 -6.89
C PRO A 175 -24.21 11.86 -6.44
N ASP A 176 -24.13 10.75 -7.19
CA ASP A 176 -23.24 9.64 -6.85
C ASP A 176 -21.77 10.07 -6.85
N LEU A 177 -21.36 10.95 -7.78
CA LEU A 177 -19.98 11.43 -7.83
C LEU A 177 -19.65 12.28 -6.60
N LYS A 178 -20.60 13.11 -6.18
CA LYS A 178 -20.47 13.92 -4.96
C LYS A 178 -20.36 13.02 -3.72
N SER A 179 -21.31 12.11 -3.55
CA SER A 179 -21.31 11.17 -2.42
C SER A 179 -20.04 10.29 -2.39
N ALA A 180 -19.62 9.81 -3.57
CA ALA A 180 -18.39 9.03 -3.67
C ALA A 180 -17.13 9.83 -3.27
N TYR A 181 -17.06 11.09 -3.69
CA TYR A 181 -15.95 11.97 -3.30
C TYR A 181 -15.97 12.27 -1.81
N GLU A 182 -17.13 12.59 -1.22
CA GLU A 182 -17.26 12.86 0.21
C GLU A 182 -16.86 11.66 1.07
N LEU A 183 -17.28 10.45 0.69
CA LEU A 183 -16.88 9.21 1.35
C LEU A 183 -15.36 8.97 1.24
N LYS A 184 -14.77 9.21 0.06
CA LYS A 184 -13.32 9.11 -0.14
C LYS A 184 -12.58 10.09 0.77
N GLU A 185 -13.01 11.34 0.85
CA GLU A 185 -12.40 12.33 1.75
C GLU A 185 -12.57 11.94 3.21
N LYS A 186 -13.78 11.50 3.63
CA LYS A 186 -14.06 11.04 5.00
C LYS A 186 -13.11 9.90 5.40
N TYR A 187 -12.97 8.87 4.54
CA TYR A 187 -12.05 7.77 4.80
C TYR A 187 -10.58 8.22 4.83
N THR A 188 -10.19 9.11 3.94
CA THR A 188 -8.82 9.60 3.87
C THR A 188 -8.44 10.41 5.12
N ILE A 189 -9.35 11.25 5.61
CA ILE A 189 -9.17 11.99 6.87
C ILE A 189 -9.10 11.01 8.04
N PHE A 190 -10.05 10.08 8.15
CA PHE A 190 -10.02 9.03 9.16
C PHE A 190 -8.67 8.29 9.17
N ASN A 191 -8.21 7.84 8.00
CA ASN A 191 -6.94 7.14 7.90
C ASN A 191 -5.74 8.01 8.31
N ALA A 192 -5.78 9.32 8.08
CA ALA A 192 -4.67 10.23 8.39
C ALA A 192 -4.62 10.68 9.85
N THR A 193 -5.79 10.87 10.49
CA THR A 193 -5.88 11.54 11.78
C THR A 193 -6.20 10.65 12.96
N SER A 194 -6.83 9.47 12.74
CA SER A 194 -7.26 8.62 13.85
C SER A 194 -6.09 7.91 14.53
N SER A 195 -6.17 7.83 15.84
CA SER A 195 -5.39 6.92 16.68
C SER A 195 -5.92 5.48 16.55
N TYR A 196 -5.22 4.51 17.14
CA TYR A 196 -5.68 3.11 17.18
C TYR A 196 -7.04 2.95 17.86
N GLU A 197 -7.26 3.61 19.00
CA GLU A 197 -8.51 3.51 19.75
C GLU A 197 -9.67 4.17 18.99
N GLU A 198 -9.44 5.33 18.39
CA GLU A 198 -10.44 6.00 17.55
C GLU A 198 -10.77 5.18 16.30
N ALA A 199 -9.77 4.55 15.69
CA ALA A 199 -9.98 3.67 14.55
C ALA A 199 -10.86 2.48 14.93
N LYS A 200 -10.63 1.87 16.09
CA LYS A 200 -11.42 0.75 16.60
C LYS A 200 -12.88 1.14 16.85
N GLN A 201 -13.11 2.34 17.35
CA GLN A 201 -14.47 2.85 17.66
C GLN A 201 -15.22 3.28 16.41
N ASN A 202 -14.57 3.96 15.48
CA ASN A 202 -15.21 4.64 14.35
C ASN A 202 -15.21 3.84 13.05
N PHE A 203 -14.46 2.74 12.96
CA PHE A 203 -14.36 1.96 11.73
C PHE A 203 -15.72 1.48 11.21
N ASP A 204 -16.54 0.95 12.10
CA ASP A 204 -17.83 0.39 11.71
C ASP A 204 -18.81 1.49 11.25
N VAL A 205 -18.72 2.70 11.80
CA VAL A 205 -19.50 3.87 11.35
C VAL A 205 -19.12 4.18 9.87
N ILE A 206 -17.82 4.26 9.58
CA ILE A 206 -17.36 4.54 8.23
C ILE A 206 -17.73 3.42 7.27
N TYR A 207 -17.60 2.15 7.69
CA TYR A 207 -18.01 1.00 6.91
C TYR A 207 -19.48 1.07 6.50
N HIS A 208 -20.37 1.41 7.46
CA HIS A 208 -21.80 1.58 7.19
C HIS A 208 -22.12 2.77 6.28
N ASP A 209 -21.35 3.86 6.35
CA ASP A 209 -21.52 4.99 5.41
C ASP A 209 -21.31 4.56 3.95
N PHE A 210 -20.29 3.72 3.69
CA PHE A 210 -20.07 3.17 2.35
C PHE A 210 -21.21 2.24 1.89
N ILE A 211 -21.77 1.42 2.78
CA ILE A 211 -22.91 0.55 2.47
C ILE A 211 -24.15 1.40 2.15
N ASN A 212 -24.45 2.38 2.99
CA ASN A 212 -25.65 3.21 2.90
C ASN A 212 -25.64 4.15 1.67
N ALA A 213 -24.48 4.42 1.10
CA ALA A 213 -24.37 5.23 -0.12
C ALA A 213 -24.87 4.51 -1.37
N HIS A 214 -25.01 3.18 -1.35
CA HIS A 214 -25.51 2.35 -2.45
C HIS A 214 -24.79 2.60 -3.80
N ILE A 215 -23.49 2.93 -3.78
CA ILE A 215 -22.68 3.17 -4.98
C ILE A 215 -22.07 1.84 -5.44
N PRO A 216 -22.47 1.29 -6.61
CA PRO A 216 -22.04 -0.05 -7.03
C PRO A 216 -20.54 -0.21 -7.16
N GLU A 217 -19.82 0.84 -7.58
CA GLU A 217 -18.38 0.79 -7.76
C GLU A 217 -17.60 0.65 -6.45
N TYR A 218 -18.26 0.84 -5.31
CA TYR A 218 -17.66 0.63 -3.99
C TYR A 218 -17.84 -0.79 -3.45
N CYS A 219 -18.58 -1.69 -4.11
CA CYS A 219 -18.81 -3.06 -3.63
C CYS A 219 -17.51 -3.82 -3.34
N ASP A 220 -16.51 -3.73 -4.23
CA ASP A 220 -15.21 -4.39 -4.03
C ASP A 220 -14.46 -3.78 -2.85
N PHE A 221 -14.54 -2.46 -2.67
CA PHE A 221 -13.91 -1.75 -1.55
C PHE A 221 -14.58 -2.10 -0.22
N ILE A 222 -15.92 -2.12 -0.17
CA ILE A 222 -16.72 -2.54 0.99
C ILE A 222 -16.37 -3.97 1.40
N THR A 223 -16.25 -4.88 0.41
CA THR A 223 -15.83 -6.26 0.64
C THR A 223 -14.42 -6.33 1.23
N SER A 224 -13.52 -5.47 0.75
CA SER A 224 -12.17 -5.37 1.31
C SER A 224 -12.18 -4.85 2.74
N LEU A 225 -12.98 -3.83 3.05
CA LEU A 225 -13.13 -3.31 4.42
C LEU A 225 -13.63 -4.41 5.38
N SER A 226 -14.62 -5.19 4.96
CA SER A 226 -15.18 -6.29 5.76
C SER A 226 -14.15 -7.40 5.99
N ASN A 227 -13.50 -7.89 4.92
CA ASN A 227 -12.58 -9.01 4.99
C ASN A 227 -11.28 -8.72 5.74
N TRP A 228 -10.88 -7.45 5.81
CA TRP A 228 -9.63 -7.00 6.41
C TRP A 228 -9.81 -6.06 7.58
N ARG A 229 -11.00 -6.06 8.20
CA ARG A 229 -11.38 -5.14 9.29
C ARG A 229 -10.31 -5.05 10.39
N ASP A 230 -9.96 -6.16 10.98
CA ASP A 230 -9.04 -6.20 12.11
C ASP A 230 -7.63 -5.78 11.69
N GLU A 231 -7.18 -6.22 10.52
CA GLU A 231 -5.86 -5.88 9.98
C GLU A 231 -5.77 -4.41 9.56
N ILE A 232 -6.90 -3.81 9.12
CA ILE A 232 -6.96 -2.36 8.85
C ILE A 232 -6.88 -1.59 10.18
N ILE A 233 -7.64 -1.98 11.21
CA ILE A 233 -7.57 -1.35 12.53
C ILE A 233 -6.15 -1.48 13.10
N ASN A 234 -5.53 -2.64 13.00
CA ASN A 234 -4.14 -2.85 13.45
C ASN A 234 -3.14 -1.93 12.73
N SER A 235 -3.42 -1.49 11.51
CA SER A 235 -2.53 -0.55 10.80
C SER A 235 -2.41 0.82 11.45
N PHE A 236 -3.30 1.15 12.42
CA PHE A 236 -3.22 2.40 13.18
C PHE A 236 -2.27 2.30 14.39
N ILE A 237 -1.74 1.13 14.70
CA ILE A 237 -0.75 0.96 15.77
C ILE A 237 0.51 1.77 15.44
N VAL A 238 0.97 2.52 16.43
CA VAL A 238 2.22 3.28 16.36
C VAL A 238 3.32 2.49 17.05
N TYR A 239 4.38 2.19 16.33
CA TYR A 239 5.57 1.55 16.86
C TYR A 239 6.78 2.46 16.68
N ARG A 240 7.50 2.76 17.77
CA ARG A 240 8.64 3.70 17.78
C ARG A 240 8.33 5.07 17.16
N GLY A 241 7.16 5.62 17.45
CA GLY A 241 6.71 6.94 16.98
C GLY A 241 6.26 6.98 15.51
N LYS A 242 6.18 5.85 14.81
CA LYS A 242 5.71 5.76 13.43
C LYS A 242 4.60 4.71 13.28
N ARG A 243 3.61 5.01 12.46
CA ARG A 243 2.60 4.02 12.06
C ARG A 243 3.25 2.89 11.29
N ILE A 244 2.77 1.66 11.54
CA ILE A 244 3.21 0.48 10.81
C ILE A 244 2.72 0.59 9.35
N ASN A 245 3.67 0.63 8.42
CA ASN A 245 3.41 0.71 6.99
C ASN A 245 4.50 -0.02 6.19
N SER A 246 4.32 -0.14 4.89
CA SER A 246 5.27 -0.80 3.99
C SER A 246 6.33 0.14 3.39
N SER A 247 6.40 1.41 3.81
CA SER A 247 7.26 2.42 3.17
C SER A 247 8.74 2.04 3.12
N VAL A 248 9.25 1.39 4.18
CA VAL A 248 10.63 0.85 4.18
C VAL A 248 10.79 -0.20 3.10
N ALA A 249 9.78 -1.08 2.98
CA ALA A 249 9.76 -2.12 1.97
C ALA A 249 9.70 -1.55 0.54
N GLU A 250 8.95 -0.49 0.32
CA GLU A 250 8.88 0.19 -0.98
C GLU A 250 10.19 0.88 -1.35
N SER A 251 10.80 1.58 -0.40
CA SER A 251 12.10 2.23 -0.60
C SER A 251 13.17 1.24 -1.05
N MET A 252 13.19 0.08 -0.42
CA MET A 252 14.14 -0.96 -0.78
C MET A 252 13.81 -1.65 -2.11
N ASN A 253 12.53 -1.84 -2.44
CA ASN A 253 12.11 -2.31 -3.76
C ASN A 253 12.57 -1.35 -4.87
N ALA A 254 12.50 -0.04 -4.62
CA ALA A 254 13.01 0.97 -5.54
C ALA A 254 14.52 0.81 -5.75
N ILE A 255 15.29 0.60 -4.67
CA ILE A 255 16.75 0.34 -4.74
C ILE A 255 17.01 -0.92 -5.55
N VAL A 256 16.31 -2.02 -5.26
CA VAL A 256 16.45 -3.30 -5.99
C VAL A 256 16.11 -3.12 -7.47
N SER A 257 15.01 -2.44 -7.78
CA SER A 257 14.59 -2.19 -9.16
C SER A 257 15.63 -1.37 -9.93
N THR A 258 16.19 -0.34 -9.30
CA THR A 258 17.27 0.48 -9.88
C THR A 258 18.53 -0.34 -10.11
N LEU A 259 18.90 -1.19 -9.16
CA LEU A 259 20.05 -2.10 -9.31
C LEU A 259 19.86 -3.09 -10.45
N LEU A 260 18.67 -3.69 -10.55
CA LEU A 260 18.35 -4.63 -11.62
C LEU A 260 18.33 -3.95 -12.99
N PHE A 261 17.82 -2.73 -13.06
CA PHE A 261 17.85 -1.92 -14.27
C PHE A 261 19.28 -1.62 -14.73
N ASN A 262 20.16 -1.24 -13.80
CA ASN A 262 21.56 -0.90 -14.08
C ASN A 262 22.43 -2.13 -14.35
N THR A 263 22.01 -3.33 -13.96
CA THR A 263 22.75 -4.57 -14.16
C THR A 263 22.38 -5.28 -15.48
N LYS A 264 22.11 -4.54 -16.55
CA LYS A 264 21.80 -5.07 -17.87
C LYS A 264 22.82 -6.18 -18.24
N GLY A 265 22.31 -7.38 -18.58
CA GLY A 265 23.13 -8.51 -19.02
C GLY A 265 23.48 -9.54 -17.93
N ILE A 266 23.23 -9.32 -16.66
CA ILE A 266 23.43 -10.35 -15.63
C ILE A 266 22.24 -11.34 -15.67
N ARG A 267 22.43 -12.45 -16.37
CA ARG A 267 21.44 -13.53 -16.46
C ARG A 267 21.48 -14.46 -15.25
N ASN A 268 22.61 -14.56 -14.57
CA ASN A 268 22.79 -15.44 -13.41
C ASN A 268 22.11 -14.88 -12.18
N ILE A 269 21.11 -15.61 -11.65
CA ILE A 269 20.27 -15.22 -10.51
C ILE A 269 21.10 -15.09 -9.23
N GLU A 270 22.06 -15.97 -9.00
CA GLU A 270 22.96 -15.93 -7.85
C GLU A 270 23.79 -14.63 -7.82
N ARG A 271 24.34 -14.24 -8.97
CA ARG A 271 25.10 -12.98 -9.09
C ARG A 271 24.20 -11.75 -8.85
N ARG A 272 22.96 -11.78 -9.36
CA ARG A 272 21.96 -10.73 -9.08
C ARG A 272 21.68 -10.64 -7.59
N ARG A 273 21.40 -11.76 -6.94
CA ARG A 273 21.10 -11.84 -5.50
C ARG A 273 22.26 -11.31 -4.67
N LYS A 274 23.50 -11.73 -4.90
CA LYS A 274 24.69 -11.24 -4.22
C LYS A 274 24.84 -9.71 -4.34
N ARG A 275 24.60 -9.14 -5.52
CA ARG A 275 24.63 -7.70 -5.75
C ARG A 275 23.54 -6.96 -4.99
N ILE A 276 22.32 -7.49 -4.99
CA ILE A 276 21.20 -6.91 -4.26
C ILE A 276 21.52 -6.89 -2.76
N ILE A 277 21.94 -8.02 -2.21
CA ILE A 277 22.29 -8.13 -0.77
C ILE A 277 23.42 -7.14 -0.42
N TYR A 278 24.47 -7.06 -1.24
CA TYR A 278 25.57 -6.13 -1.02
C TYR A 278 25.11 -4.67 -1.02
N ALA A 279 24.32 -4.28 -2.02
CA ALA A 279 23.87 -2.89 -2.17
C ALA A 279 22.88 -2.50 -1.06
N VAL A 280 21.96 -3.39 -0.70
CA VAL A 280 21.00 -3.16 0.39
C VAL A 280 21.73 -3.02 1.73
N ASN A 281 22.71 -3.86 2.03
CA ASN A 281 23.50 -3.75 3.24
C ASN A 281 24.33 -2.46 3.28
N LYS A 282 24.88 -2.03 2.13
CA LYS A 282 25.63 -0.78 2.03
C LYS A 282 24.74 0.45 2.23
N THR A 283 23.51 0.45 1.70
CA THR A 283 22.55 1.54 1.88
C THR A 283 21.92 1.53 3.27
N GLY A 284 21.74 0.39 3.91
CA GLY A 284 21.25 0.26 5.30
C GLY A 284 22.16 0.95 6.32
N PHE A 285 23.46 1.08 6.04
CA PHE A 285 24.41 1.86 6.86
C PHE A 285 24.27 3.38 6.67
N LEU A 286 23.63 3.85 5.62
CA LEU A 286 23.47 5.28 5.30
C LEU A 286 22.14 5.88 5.76
N ILE A 287 21.19 5.06 6.18
CA ILE A 287 19.92 5.52 6.78
C ILE A 287 20.13 5.58 8.31
N LYS A 288 20.80 6.65 8.73
CA LYS A 288 20.87 7.02 10.15
C LYS A 288 19.67 7.88 10.51
#